data_482caf18d41a60ce5117063ce9a1850b
#
_entry.id   482caf18d41a60ce5117063ce9a1850b
#
_cell.length_a   1.000
_cell.length_b   1.000
_cell.length_c   1.000
_cell.angle_alpha   90.00
_cell.angle_beta   90.00
_cell.angle_gamma   90.00
#
_symmetry.space_group_name_H-M   'P 1'
#
loop_
_entity.id
_entity.type
_entity.pdbx_description
1 polymer ?
#
loop_
_entity_poly.entity_id
_entity_poly.type
_entity_poly.pdbx_seq_one_letter_code
_entity_poly.pdbx_strand_id
1 'polypeptide(L)'
;GMLNADGPQDLLVYAITKEGRVESSNYRTVDVPSDRTIPTYARGEFAKIYPALFEMAWKKYDKRSVLTEYTWDLNWCDPCASEPPTREQLEKLGVFWFPDTPDGAPQGTNKIFLPNRPRRGGGLEARVTRLHVRYEKETWPEDLVFQETTDRRNFQGRYVLQHRWEGTASCDEAKVYREKTLPEKEEKAVQELSSLTGWPAADIRRDWKKARAEGRDKVPDEPKHPWR
;
A
#
# COMPACT_ATOMS: atom_id res chain seq x y z
N GLY A 1 16.42 -10.28 22.77
CA GLY A 1 15.26 -10.71 23.45
C GLY A 1 14.29 -9.64 23.90
N MET A 2 13.84 -8.77 23.02
CA MET A 2 12.96 -7.69 23.48
C MET A 2 11.48 -8.03 23.51
N LEU A 3 11.08 -9.13 22.93
CA LEU A 3 9.66 -9.47 22.89
C LEU A 3 9.37 -10.64 23.81
N ASN A 4 8.88 -10.30 24.99
CA ASN A 4 8.41 -11.26 25.99
C ASN A 4 6.98 -11.74 25.68
N ALA A 5 6.69 -12.09 24.46
CA ALA A 5 5.36 -12.60 24.11
C ALA A 5 5.38 -14.10 23.87
N ASP A 6 4.38 -14.75 24.39
CA ASP A 6 4.11 -16.14 24.16
C ASP A 6 3.38 -16.32 22.81
N GLY A 7 4.08 -16.10 21.71
CA GLY A 7 3.53 -16.28 20.37
C GLY A 7 3.97 -15.24 19.34
N PRO A 8 3.48 -15.33 18.09
CA PRO A 8 3.83 -14.42 17.01
C PRO A 8 3.44 -12.98 17.33
N GLN A 9 4.34 -12.04 17.03
CA GLN A 9 4.09 -10.61 17.16
C GLN A 9 4.33 -9.89 15.85
N ASP A 10 3.40 -9.01 15.49
CA ASP A 10 3.54 -8.16 14.32
C ASP A 10 4.21 -6.84 14.73
N LEU A 11 5.35 -6.55 14.09
CA LEU A 11 6.10 -5.32 14.25
C LEU A 11 5.94 -4.47 13.00
N LEU A 12 5.51 -3.23 13.19
CA LEU A 12 5.51 -2.21 12.13
C LEU A 12 6.68 -1.26 12.38
N VAL A 13 7.66 -1.30 11.49
CA VAL A 13 8.84 -0.45 11.56
C VAL A 13 8.67 0.72 10.59
N TYR A 14 8.76 1.94 11.10
CA TYR A 14 8.80 3.16 10.29
C TYR A 14 10.21 3.72 10.38
N ALA A 15 10.85 3.87 9.25
CA ALA A 15 12.17 4.47 9.14
C ALA A 15 12.12 5.69 8.23
N ILE A 16 12.80 6.76 8.64
CA ILE A 16 12.98 7.96 7.83
C ILE A 16 14.46 8.05 7.49
N THR A 17 14.77 8.17 6.21
CA THR A 17 16.12 8.21 5.67
C THR A 17 16.30 9.40 4.73
N LYS A 18 17.53 9.71 4.40
CA LYS A 18 17.83 10.82 3.49
C LYS A 18 17.74 10.38 2.03
N GLU A 19 18.25 9.22 1.68
CA GLU A 19 18.46 8.83 0.31
C GLU A 19 17.64 7.64 -0.16
N GLY A 20 17.82 6.48 0.42
CA GLY A 20 17.22 5.25 -0.04
C GLY A 20 16.26 4.62 0.97
N ARG A 21 15.60 3.56 0.54
CA ARG A 21 14.74 2.81 1.45
C ARG A 21 15.55 2.01 2.47
N VAL A 22 14.92 1.68 3.57
CA VAL A 22 15.50 0.79 4.58
C VAL A 22 15.17 -0.65 4.26
N GLU A 23 16.16 -1.51 4.41
CA GLU A 23 16.04 -2.97 4.33
C GLU A 23 16.73 -3.63 5.52
N SER A 24 16.40 -4.88 5.81
CA SER A 24 17.17 -5.66 6.76
C SER A 24 18.50 -6.08 6.13
N SER A 25 19.60 -5.99 6.91
CA SER A 25 20.92 -6.43 6.44
C SER A 25 21.18 -7.92 6.69
N ASN A 26 20.45 -8.52 7.63
CA ASN A 26 20.65 -9.93 8.03
C ASN A 26 19.45 -10.85 7.70
N TYR A 27 18.35 -10.27 7.19
CA TYR A 27 17.19 -11.02 6.71
C TYR A 27 16.75 -10.50 5.35
N ARG A 28 16.08 -11.37 4.60
CA ARG A 28 15.56 -10.99 3.29
C ARG A 28 14.46 -9.95 3.43
N THR A 29 14.59 -8.83 2.75
CA THR A 29 13.52 -7.84 2.59
C THR A 29 12.84 -8.06 1.24
N VAL A 30 11.52 -8.08 1.21
CA VAL A 30 10.70 -8.26 0.01
C VAL A 30 9.50 -7.34 0.03
N ASP A 31 9.11 -6.88 -1.13
CA ASP A 31 7.89 -6.06 -1.26
C ASP A 31 6.66 -6.95 -1.11
N VAL A 32 5.63 -6.48 -0.41
CA VAL A 32 4.33 -7.18 -0.36
C VAL A 32 3.76 -7.33 -1.77
N PRO A 33 3.00 -8.41 -2.05
CA PRO A 33 2.30 -8.54 -3.32
C PRO A 33 1.45 -7.29 -3.60
N SER A 34 1.61 -6.69 -4.77
CA SER A 34 0.98 -5.43 -5.15
C SER A 34 0.44 -5.48 -6.59
N ASP A 35 -0.33 -4.47 -6.98
CA ASP A 35 -0.86 -4.27 -8.34
C ASP A 35 -1.72 -5.43 -8.86
N ARG A 36 -2.36 -6.17 -7.95
CA ARG A 36 -3.29 -7.25 -8.29
C ARG A 36 -4.71 -6.73 -8.35
N THR A 37 -5.48 -7.23 -9.31
CA THR A 37 -6.91 -6.94 -9.39
C THR A 37 -7.67 -7.85 -8.45
N ILE A 38 -8.45 -7.29 -7.55
CA ILE A 38 -9.26 -8.03 -6.58
C ILE A 38 -10.73 -7.62 -6.68
N PRO A 39 -11.66 -8.46 -6.18
CA PRO A 39 -13.09 -8.14 -6.15
C PRO A 39 -13.40 -6.83 -5.46
N THR A 40 -14.35 -6.08 -5.98
CA THR A 40 -14.71 -4.73 -5.49
C THR A 40 -15.22 -4.71 -4.05
N TYR A 41 -15.87 -5.78 -3.57
CA TYR A 41 -16.30 -5.90 -2.18
C TYR A 41 -15.13 -5.89 -1.17
N ALA A 42 -13.93 -6.24 -1.64
CA ALA A 42 -12.72 -6.26 -0.82
C ALA A 42 -12.42 -4.91 -0.16
N ARG A 43 -12.88 -3.79 -0.76
CA ARG A 43 -12.75 -2.46 -0.17
C ARG A 43 -13.35 -2.38 1.24
N GLY A 44 -14.56 -2.90 1.42
CA GLY A 44 -15.25 -2.88 2.71
C GLY A 44 -14.76 -3.94 3.70
N GLU A 45 -14.01 -4.93 3.22
CA GLU A 45 -13.55 -6.07 4.02
C GLU A 45 -12.02 -6.12 4.14
N PHE A 46 -11.33 -5.04 3.80
CA PHE A 46 -9.87 -5.00 3.74
C PHE A 46 -9.21 -5.34 5.08
N ALA A 47 -9.83 -4.98 6.19
CA ALA A 47 -9.36 -5.34 7.54
C ALA A 47 -9.28 -6.87 7.78
N LYS A 48 -10.07 -7.68 7.05
CA LYS A 48 -10.00 -9.14 7.09
C LYS A 48 -9.04 -9.70 6.04
N ILE A 49 -9.00 -9.06 4.87
CA ILE A 49 -8.20 -9.50 3.73
C ILE A 49 -6.71 -9.29 4.01
N TYR A 50 -6.34 -8.14 4.57
CA TYR A 50 -4.95 -7.79 4.78
C TYR A 50 -4.19 -8.77 5.69
N PRO A 51 -4.71 -9.20 6.86
CA PRO A 51 -4.04 -10.21 7.68
C PRO A 51 -3.82 -11.55 6.96
N ALA A 52 -4.80 -11.99 6.16
CA ALA A 52 -4.69 -13.23 5.39
C ALA A 52 -3.63 -13.09 4.28
N LEU A 53 -3.61 -11.96 3.59
CA LEU A 53 -2.61 -11.64 2.58
C LEU A 53 -1.20 -11.60 3.18
N PHE A 54 -1.05 -10.92 4.30
CA PHE A 54 0.22 -10.84 5.01
C PHE A 54 0.69 -12.23 5.43
N GLU A 55 -0.19 -13.04 6.00
CA GLU A 55 0.12 -14.40 6.41
C GLU A 55 0.58 -15.28 5.23
N MET A 56 -0.09 -15.19 4.10
CA MET A 56 0.31 -15.91 2.88
C MET A 56 1.67 -15.45 2.37
N ALA A 57 1.92 -14.14 2.32
CA ALA A 57 3.21 -13.60 1.93
C ALA A 57 4.32 -14.05 2.89
N TRP A 58 4.07 -13.97 4.19
CA TRP A 58 5.01 -14.40 5.22
C TRP A 58 5.33 -15.91 5.14
N LYS A 59 4.34 -16.78 4.95
CA LYS A 59 4.54 -18.23 4.74
C LYS A 59 5.34 -18.52 3.47
N LYS A 60 5.06 -17.80 2.39
CA LYS A 60 5.74 -17.95 1.10
C LYS A 60 7.25 -17.69 1.19
N TYR A 61 7.67 -16.83 2.09
CA TYR A 61 9.07 -16.45 2.28
C TYR A 61 9.67 -17.06 3.56
N ASP A 62 9.35 -18.32 3.83
CA ASP A 62 9.91 -19.14 4.90
C ASP A 62 9.78 -18.55 6.31
N LYS A 63 8.76 -17.70 6.52
CA LYS A 63 8.46 -17.05 7.79
C LYS A 63 9.58 -16.17 8.36
N ARG A 64 10.58 -15.82 7.56
CA ARG A 64 11.79 -15.09 7.97
C ARG A 64 12.04 -13.82 7.15
N SER A 65 11.05 -13.34 6.42
CA SER A 65 11.23 -12.16 5.59
C SER A 65 10.62 -10.93 6.22
N VAL A 66 11.32 -9.82 6.05
CA VAL A 66 10.82 -8.48 6.33
C VAL A 66 10.02 -8.02 5.10
N LEU A 67 8.75 -7.66 5.30
CA LEU A 67 7.89 -7.25 4.20
C LEU A 67 7.85 -5.73 4.10
N THR A 68 8.24 -5.18 2.95
CA THR A 68 8.05 -3.76 2.63
C THR A 68 6.61 -3.53 2.23
N GLU A 69 5.89 -2.70 2.97
CA GLU A 69 4.53 -2.29 2.64
C GLU A 69 4.48 -0.98 1.90
N TYR A 70 5.43 -0.10 2.20
CA TYR A 70 5.47 1.25 1.67
C TYR A 70 6.90 1.80 1.71
N THR A 71 7.32 2.44 0.64
CA THR A 71 8.49 3.32 0.62
C THR A 71 8.25 4.47 -0.34
N TRP A 72 8.45 5.71 0.14
CA TRP A 72 8.08 6.89 -0.61
C TRP A 72 9.04 8.05 -0.37
N ASP A 73 9.39 8.74 -1.45
CA ASP A 73 10.12 9.99 -1.40
C ASP A 73 9.15 11.13 -1.05
N LEU A 74 9.36 11.78 0.08
CA LEU A 74 8.48 12.84 0.58
C LEU A 74 8.52 14.13 -0.24
N ASN A 75 9.40 14.23 -1.24
CA ASN A 75 9.37 15.30 -2.25
C ASN A 75 8.20 15.14 -3.25
N TRP A 76 7.64 13.93 -3.33
CA TRP A 76 6.53 13.63 -4.22
C TRP A 76 5.26 13.49 -3.39
N CYS A 77 4.16 14.09 -3.86
CA CYS A 77 2.87 13.76 -3.29
C CYS A 77 2.58 12.28 -3.54
N ASP A 78 2.18 11.58 -2.48
CA ASP A 78 1.54 10.29 -2.65
C ASP A 78 0.23 10.52 -3.41
N PRO A 79 0.03 9.88 -4.58
CA PRO A 79 -1.11 10.19 -5.42
C PRO A 79 -2.42 10.05 -4.64
N CYS A 80 -3.03 11.16 -4.33
CA CYS A 80 -4.41 11.32 -3.85
C CYS A 80 -4.73 10.96 -2.39
N ALA A 81 -3.79 10.66 -1.53
CA ALA A 81 -4.15 10.18 -0.18
C ALA A 81 -4.00 11.24 0.92
N SER A 82 -2.87 11.92 1.01
CA SER A 82 -2.63 12.91 2.06
C SER A 82 -1.47 13.84 1.71
N GLU A 83 -1.43 14.99 2.36
CA GLU A 83 -0.25 15.85 2.30
C GLU A 83 0.93 15.18 3.02
N PRO A 84 2.15 15.26 2.47
CA PRO A 84 3.33 14.74 3.14
C PRO A 84 3.57 15.51 4.45
N PRO A 85 4.26 14.89 5.44
CA PRO A 85 4.63 15.57 6.67
C PRO A 85 5.39 16.87 6.38
N THR A 86 5.17 17.87 7.20
CA THR A 86 5.92 19.12 7.13
C THR A 86 7.35 18.92 7.64
N ARG A 87 8.26 19.84 7.28
CA ARG A 87 9.62 19.86 7.81
C ARG A 87 9.64 19.81 9.34
N GLU A 88 8.85 20.66 9.99
CA GLU A 88 8.75 20.71 11.44
C GLU A 88 8.31 19.38 12.06
N GLN A 89 7.37 18.70 11.43
CA GLN A 89 6.94 17.37 11.87
C GLN A 89 8.06 16.33 11.75
N LEU A 90 8.82 16.37 10.65
CA LEU A 90 9.95 15.47 10.44
C LEU A 90 11.09 15.75 11.42
N GLU A 91 11.39 17.02 11.70
CA GLU A 91 12.39 17.40 12.72
C GLU A 91 11.98 16.92 14.11
N LYS A 92 10.70 17.00 14.48
CA LYS A 92 10.17 16.43 15.73
C LYS A 92 10.28 14.89 15.78
N LEU A 93 10.33 14.24 14.63
CA LEU A 93 10.57 12.79 14.51
C LEU A 93 12.08 12.44 14.49
N GLY A 94 12.96 13.42 14.66
CA GLY A 94 14.40 13.21 14.75
C GLY A 94 15.16 13.39 13.43
N VAL A 95 14.56 13.94 12.40
CA VAL A 95 15.27 14.27 11.15
C VAL A 95 16.12 15.53 11.39
N PHE A 96 17.44 15.40 11.25
CA PHE A 96 18.41 16.46 11.59
C PHE A 96 19.27 16.94 10.41
N TRP A 97 19.08 16.38 9.24
CA TRP A 97 19.92 16.68 8.08
C TRP A 97 19.36 17.74 7.13
N PHE A 98 18.25 18.36 7.49
CA PHE A 98 17.76 19.47 6.68
C PHE A 98 18.67 20.68 6.86
N PRO A 99 19.00 21.38 5.75
CA PRO A 99 19.78 22.60 5.85
C PRO A 99 19.02 23.66 6.65
N ASP A 100 19.73 24.46 7.42
CA ASP A 100 19.13 25.58 8.11
C ASP A 100 18.46 26.50 7.08
N THR A 101 17.17 26.77 7.28
CA THR A 101 16.49 27.77 6.44
C THR A 101 16.99 29.13 6.87
N PRO A 102 17.50 29.98 5.93
CA PRO A 102 17.79 31.35 6.26
C PRO A 102 16.55 32.03 6.87
N ASP A 103 16.72 32.74 7.97
CA ASP A 103 15.66 33.53 8.58
C ASP A 103 15.05 34.44 7.51
N GLY A 104 13.74 34.26 7.23
CA GLY A 104 13.02 35.06 6.22
C GLY A 104 12.59 34.33 4.95
N ALA A 105 12.85 33.03 4.79
CA ALA A 105 12.25 32.29 3.71
C ALA A 105 10.72 32.23 3.92
N PRO A 106 9.88 32.63 2.94
CA PRO A 106 8.43 32.67 3.12
C PRO A 106 7.88 31.29 3.41
N GLN A 107 7.44 31.07 4.63
CA GLN A 107 6.62 29.95 5.00
C GLN A 107 5.26 30.10 4.30
N GLY A 108 4.97 29.22 3.38
CA GLY A 108 3.63 29.11 2.85
C GLY A 108 3.31 30.06 1.70
N THR A 109 3.92 29.89 0.55
CA THR A 109 3.25 30.28 -0.67
C THR A 109 2.41 29.10 -1.13
N ASN A 110 1.09 29.28 -1.20
CA ASN A 110 0.15 28.43 -1.95
C ASN A 110 0.63 28.34 -3.40
N LYS A 111 1.59 27.45 -3.66
CA LYS A 111 2.04 27.18 -5.02
C LYS A 111 1.03 26.23 -5.63
N ILE A 112 0.40 26.69 -6.69
CA ILE A 112 -0.50 25.93 -7.55
C ILE A 112 0.06 24.52 -7.74
N PHE A 113 -0.71 23.54 -7.33
CA PHE A 113 -0.41 22.13 -7.42
C PHE A 113 -0.40 21.72 -8.91
N LEU A 114 0.80 21.61 -9.50
CA LEU A 114 0.97 21.01 -10.81
C LEU A 114 1.31 19.54 -10.59
N PRO A 115 0.40 18.61 -10.91
CA PRO A 115 0.70 17.20 -10.86
C PRO A 115 1.86 16.90 -11.82
N ASN A 116 2.80 16.07 -11.37
CA ASN A 116 3.97 15.60 -12.14
C ASN A 116 5.16 16.56 -12.34
N ARG A 117 5.35 17.58 -11.50
CA ARG A 117 6.65 18.27 -11.50
C ARG A 117 7.36 18.08 -10.16
N PRO A 118 8.66 17.69 -10.17
CA PRO A 118 9.46 17.70 -8.95
C PRO A 118 9.47 19.13 -8.40
N ARG A 119 9.27 19.27 -7.10
CA ARG A 119 9.37 20.56 -6.42
C ARG A 119 10.80 21.08 -6.60
N ARG A 120 11.03 21.94 -7.58
CA ARG A 120 12.29 22.68 -7.71
C ARG A 120 12.37 23.75 -6.63
N GLY A 121 13.25 23.55 -5.68
CA GLY A 121 13.58 24.52 -4.63
C GLY A 121 13.03 24.14 -3.27
N GLY A 122 13.87 23.60 -2.39
CA GLY A 122 13.58 23.37 -0.98
C GLY A 122 12.71 22.16 -0.67
N GLY A 123 12.78 21.10 -1.47
CA GLY A 123 12.11 19.84 -1.19
C GLY A 123 12.71 19.18 0.07
N LEU A 124 11.88 18.49 0.83
CA LEU A 124 12.33 17.72 1.98
C LEU A 124 13.07 16.49 1.47
N GLU A 125 14.42 16.50 1.56
CA GLU A 125 15.22 15.31 1.25
C GLU A 125 14.99 14.26 2.34
N ALA A 126 13.85 13.61 2.28
CA ALA A 126 13.49 12.55 3.21
C ALA A 126 12.66 11.50 2.52
N ARG A 127 12.87 10.27 2.90
CA ARG A 127 12.14 9.10 2.46
C ARG A 127 11.60 8.35 3.67
N VAL A 128 10.36 7.91 3.60
CA VAL A 128 9.79 7.02 4.60
C VAL A 128 9.79 5.59 4.06
N THR A 129 10.14 4.64 4.91
CA THR A 129 9.99 3.21 4.64
C THR A 129 9.17 2.59 5.77
N ARG A 130 8.12 1.85 5.41
CA ARG A 130 7.33 1.05 6.33
C ARG A 130 7.58 -0.43 6.05
N LEU A 131 8.07 -1.11 7.08
CA LEU A 131 8.32 -2.53 7.05
C LEU A 131 7.39 -3.24 8.03
N HIS A 132 6.95 -4.43 7.66
CA HIS A 132 6.13 -5.30 8.50
C HIS A 132 6.87 -6.61 8.72
N VAL A 133 7.02 -7.01 9.97
CA VAL A 133 7.71 -8.22 10.40
C VAL A 133 6.78 -8.99 11.35
N ARG A 134 6.56 -10.26 11.09
CA ARG A 134 5.98 -11.16 12.08
C ARG A 134 7.11 -11.90 12.79
N TYR A 135 7.36 -11.50 14.01
CA TYR A 135 8.39 -12.07 14.84
C TYR A 135 7.87 -13.29 15.59
N GLU A 136 8.58 -14.39 15.47
CA GLU A 136 8.44 -15.58 16.30
C GLU A 136 9.85 -15.99 16.76
N LYS A 137 10.02 -16.30 18.03
CA LYS A 137 11.33 -16.63 18.61
C LYS A 137 12.04 -17.78 17.88
N GLU A 138 11.27 -18.77 17.44
CA GLU A 138 11.78 -19.96 16.77
C GLU A 138 12.25 -19.68 15.33
N THR A 139 11.69 -18.68 14.70
CA THR A 139 12.01 -18.32 13.29
C THR A 139 13.02 -17.21 13.15
N TRP A 140 13.26 -16.43 14.21
CA TRP A 140 14.17 -15.27 14.19
C TRP A 140 15.28 -15.45 15.22
N PRO A 141 16.36 -16.23 14.91
CA PRO A 141 17.44 -16.54 15.84
C PRO A 141 18.32 -15.33 16.18
N GLU A 142 18.33 -14.30 15.33
CA GLU A 142 19.13 -13.10 15.50
C GLU A 142 18.27 -11.85 15.57
N ASP A 143 18.78 -10.79 16.19
CA ASP A 143 18.15 -9.49 16.20
C ASP A 143 18.04 -8.91 14.79
N LEU A 144 16.96 -8.15 14.54
CA LEU A 144 16.80 -7.44 13.29
C LEU A 144 17.79 -6.27 13.19
N VAL A 145 18.57 -6.26 12.13
CA VAL A 145 19.48 -5.16 11.80
C VAL A 145 19.00 -4.49 10.53
N PHE A 146 18.84 -3.19 10.57
CA PHE A 146 18.37 -2.39 9.45
C PHE A 146 19.48 -1.52 8.87
N GLN A 147 19.43 -1.31 7.56
CA GLN A 147 20.34 -0.43 6.85
C GLN A 147 19.60 0.40 5.80
N GLU A 148 20.05 1.62 5.57
CA GLU A 148 19.67 2.42 4.42
C GLU A 148 20.37 1.86 3.17
N THR A 149 19.63 1.75 2.09
CA THR A 149 20.14 1.29 0.79
C THR A 149 20.21 2.45 -0.20
N THR A 150 20.71 2.20 -1.41
CA THR A 150 20.69 3.16 -2.52
C THR A 150 19.40 3.08 -3.36
N ASP A 151 18.48 2.20 -3.00
CA ASP A 151 17.22 2.04 -3.75
C ASP A 151 16.27 3.21 -3.46
N ARG A 152 16.00 3.99 -4.50
CA ARG A 152 15.14 5.18 -4.48
C ARG A 152 13.76 4.97 -5.09
N ARG A 153 13.41 3.75 -5.46
CA ARG A 153 12.10 3.47 -6.05
C ARG A 153 10.99 3.71 -5.02
N ASN A 154 9.96 4.40 -5.46
CA ASN A 154 8.72 4.48 -4.68
C ASN A 154 7.96 3.17 -4.83
N PHE A 155 7.43 2.67 -3.72
CA PHE A 155 6.62 1.47 -3.67
C PHE A 155 5.49 1.64 -2.67
N GLN A 156 4.33 1.12 -3.02
CA GLN A 156 3.17 1.06 -2.16
C GLN A 156 2.42 -0.25 -2.42
N GLY A 157 2.14 -1.00 -1.38
CA GLY A 157 1.24 -2.15 -1.46
C GLY A 157 -0.18 -1.68 -1.79
N ARG A 158 -0.63 -1.92 -3.03
CA ARG A 158 -1.93 -1.46 -3.52
C ARG A 158 -2.63 -2.52 -4.36
N TYR A 159 -3.94 -2.42 -4.44
CA TYR A 159 -4.78 -3.36 -5.18
C TYR A 159 -5.74 -2.62 -6.07
N VAL A 160 -6.03 -3.21 -7.25
CA VAL A 160 -6.90 -2.62 -8.25
C VAL A 160 -8.31 -3.15 -8.07
N LEU A 161 -9.26 -2.25 -7.90
CA LEU A 161 -10.69 -2.56 -7.89
C LEU A 161 -11.27 -2.13 -9.23
N GLN A 162 -11.61 -3.11 -10.08
CA GLN A 162 -12.23 -2.82 -11.38
C GLN A 162 -13.74 -2.82 -11.24
N HIS A 163 -14.33 -1.63 -11.38
CA HIS A 163 -15.78 -1.51 -11.39
C HIS A 163 -16.33 -1.93 -12.75
N ARG A 164 -17.40 -2.70 -12.71
CA ARG A 164 -18.08 -3.11 -13.92
C ARG A 164 -18.89 -1.95 -14.50
N TRP A 165 -18.98 -1.90 -15.82
CA TRP A 165 -19.92 -1.02 -16.46
C TRP A 165 -21.35 -1.57 -16.32
N GLU A 166 -22.28 -0.74 -15.85
CA GLU A 166 -23.69 -1.10 -15.57
C GLU A 166 -24.68 -0.55 -16.60
N GLY A 167 -24.20 0.10 -17.67
CA GLY A 167 -25.03 0.68 -18.72
C GLY A 167 -25.76 -0.36 -19.55
N THR A 168 -26.67 0.10 -20.42
CA THR A 168 -27.42 -0.75 -21.35
C THR A 168 -26.52 -1.18 -22.52
N ALA A 169 -26.43 -2.48 -22.79
CA ALA A 169 -25.66 -3.02 -23.92
C ALA A 169 -26.41 -2.77 -25.22
N SER A 170 -26.26 -1.60 -25.84
CA SER A 170 -26.93 -1.21 -27.07
C SER A 170 -26.13 -1.48 -28.34
N CYS A 171 -24.81 -1.72 -28.25
CA CYS A 171 -23.92 -2.08 -29.35
C CYS A 171 -23.33 -3.48 -29.16
N ASP A 172 -22.74 -4.02 -30.21
CA ASP A 172 -22.21 -5.40 -30.18
C ASP A 172 -20.99 -5.52 -29.28
N GLU A 173 -20.15 -4.50 -29.21
CA GLU A 173 -19.00 -4.44 -28.29
C GLU A 173 -19.46 -4.49 -26.84
N ALA A 174 -20.53 -3.81 -26.49
CA ALA A 174 -21.07 -3.80 -25.12
C ALA A 174 -21.70 -5.16 -24.77
N LYS A 175 -22.28 -5.86 -25.73
CA LYS A 175 -22.77 -7.25 -25.55
C LYS A 175 -21.59 -8.19 -25.30
N VAL A 176 -20.56 -8.15 -26.15
CA VAL A 176 -19.33 -8.97 -26.01
C VAL A 176 -18.65 -8.68 -24.65
N TYR A 177 -18.57 -7.41 -24.27
CA TYR A 177 -18.03 -7.04 -22.95
C TYR A 177 -18.80 -7.72 -21.81
N ARG A 178 -20.13 -7.64 -21.83
CA ARG A 178 -20.98 -8.17 -20.77
C ARG A 178 -20.98 -9.69 -20.70
N GLU A 179 -21.02 -10.36 -21.87
CA GLU A 179 -21.16 -11.79 -21.95
C GLU A 179 -19.84 -12.55 -21.81
N LYS A 180 -18.73 -11.94 -22.23
CA LYS A 180 -17.41 -12.60 -22.25
C LYS A 180 -16.39 -11.89 -21.39
N THR A 181 -16.09 -10.62 -21.70
CA THR A 181 -14.95 -9.91 -21.07
C THR A 181 -15.15 -9.70 -19.59
N LEU A 182 -16.36 -9.33 -19.16
CA LEU A 182 -16.66 -9.06 -17.76
C LEU A 182 -16.56 -10.33 -16.88
N PRO A 183 -17.17 -11.48 -17.25
CA PRO A 183 -16.99 -12.72 -16.49
C PRO A 183 -15.53 -13.18 -16.40
N GLU A 184 -14.74 -13.03 -17.46
CA GLU A 184 -13.32 -13.36 -17.46
C GLU A 184 -12.52 -12.47 -16.48
N LYS A 185 -12.79 -11.16 -16.47
CA LYS A 185 -12.18 -10.22 -15.54
C LYS A 185 -12.57 -10.49 -14.09
N GLU A 186 -13.84 -10.78 -13.84
CA GLU A 186 -14.34 -11.13 -12.51
C GLU A 186 -13.69 -12.43 -12.01
N GLU A 187 -13.62 -13.46 -12.85
CA GLU A 187 -12.96 -14.70 -12.48
C GLU A 187 -11.46 -14.49 -12.20
N LYS A 188 -10.77 -13.68 -13.00
CA LYS A 188 -9.38 -13.32 -12.75
C LYS A 188 -9.22 -12.65 -11.40
N ALA A 189 -10.09 -11.70 -11.05
CA ALA A 189 -10.04 -11.02 -9.74
C ALA A 189 -10.25 -11.99 -8.57
N VAL A 190 -11.13 -12.99 -8.72
CA VAL A 190 -11.35 -14.07 -7.74
C VAL A 190 -10.08 -14.89 -7.56
N GLN A 191 -9.45 -15.32 -8.66
CA GLN A 191 -8.23 -16.13 -8.62
C GLN A 191 -7.05 -15.36 -8.01
N GLU A 192 -6.91 -14.08 -8.33
CA GLU A 192 -5.89 -13.22 -7.73
C GLU A 192 -6.09 -13.08 -6.22
N LEU A 193 -7.31 -12.81 -5.75
CA LEU A 193 -7.58 -12.74 -4.30
C LEU A 193 -7.37 -14.09 -3.61
N SER A 194 -7.77 -15.20 -4.25
CA SER A 194 -7.51 -16.55 -3.74
C SER A 194 -6.01 -16.82 -3.58
N SER A 195 -5.22 -16.46 -4.59
CA SER A 195 -3.76 -16.57 -4.56
C SER A 195 -3.11 -15.72 -3.47
N LEU A 196 -3.65 -14.51 -3.23
CA LEU A 196 -3.14 -13.57 -2.24
C LEU A 196 -3.45 -13.98 -0.80
N THR A 197 -4.62 -14.58 -0.55
CA THR A 197 -5.13 -14.86 0.80
C THR A 197 -5.10 -16.33 1.17
N GLY A 198 -4.97 -17.22 0.19
CA GLY A 198 -5.17 -18.66 0.38
C GLY A 198 -6.63 -19.09 0.56
N TRP A 199 -7.58 -18.15 0.45
CA TRP A 199 -9.01 -18.48 0.57
C TRP A 199 -9.52 -19.25 -0.64
N PRO A 200 -10.44 -20.20 -0.45
CA PRO A 200 -11.04 -20.92 -1.57
C PRO A 200 -11.75 -19.98 -2.54
N ALA A 201 -11.47 -20.09 -3.83
CA ALA A 201 -12.10 -19.27 -4.86
C ALA A 201 -13.64 -19.37 -4.86
N ALA A 202 -14.18 -20.54 -4.44
CA ALA A 202 -15.62 -20.74 -4.31
C ALA A 202 -16.24 -19.83 -3.23
N ASP A 203 -15.54 -19.65 -2.10
CA ASP A 203 -15.99 -18.77 -1.02
C ASP A 203 -15.94 -17.31 -1.44
N ILE A 204 -14.86 -16.90 -2.10
CA ILE A 204 -14.71 -15.55 -2.64
C ILE A 204 -15.84 -15.23 -3.62
N ARG A 205 -16.19 -16.15 -4.53
CA ARG A 205 -17.32 -15.96 -5.48
C ARG A 205 -18.65 -15.82 -4.75
N ARG A 206 -18.89 -16.68 -3.75
CA ARG A 206 -20.10 -16.63 -2.93
C ARG A 206 -20.22 -15.30 -2.20
N ASP A 207 -19.15 -14.86 -1.57
CA ASP A 207 -19.14 -13.62 -0.77
C ASP A 207 -19.26 -12.38 -1.67
N TRP A 208 -18.64 -12.39 -2.85
CA TRP A 208 -18.83 -11.32 -3.83
C TRP A 208 -20.28 -11.27 -4.35
N LYS A 209 -20.86 -12.42 -4.65
CA LYS A 209 -22.30 -12.48 -5.07
C LYS A 209 -23.21 -11.94 -3.98
N LYS A 210 -22.95 -12.27 -2.71
CA LYS A 210 -23.68 -11.76 -1.55
C LYS A 210 -23.51 -10.25 -1.40
N ALA A 211 -22.28 -9.76 -1.44
CA ALA A 211 -21.98 -8.33 -1.33
C ALA A 211 -22.68 -7.52 -2.45
N ARG A 212 -22.73 -8.09 -3.66
CA ARG A 212 -23.42 -7.51 -4.80
C ARG A 212 -24.94 -7.43 -4.59
N ALA A 213 -25.55 -8.49 -4.09
CA ALA A 213 -26.98 -8.50 -3.74
C ALA A 213 -27.34 -7.48 -2.64
N GLU A 214 -26.42 -7.22 -1.73
CA GLU A 214 -26.57 -6.25 -0.64
C GLU A 214 -26.14 -4.82 -1.03
N GLY A 215 -25.72 -4.59 -2.27
CA GLY A 215 -25.29 -3.27 -2.76
C GLY A 215 -23.92 -2.80 -2.22
N ARG A 216 -23.17 -3.64 -1.51
CA ARG A 216 -21.85 -3.34 -0.94
C ARG A 216 -20.71 -3.37 -1.98
N ASP A 217 -21.02 -3.79 -3.18
CA ASP A 217 -20.10 -3.86 -4.32
C ASP A 217 -20.00 -2.53 -5.09
N LYS A 218 -20.84 -1.57 -4.76
CA LYS A 218 -20.88 -0.27 -5.43
C LYS A 218 -19.78 0.64 -4.90
N VAL A 219 -19.22 1.47 -5.81
CA VAL A 219 -18.41 2.60 -5.39
C VAL A 219 -19.31 3.51 -4.57
N PRO A 220 -18.92 3.91 -3.35
CA PRO A 220 -19.58 5.05 -2.72
C PRO A 220 -19.49 6.22 -3.71
N ASP A 221 -20.57 6.97 -3.88
CA ASP A 221 -20.52 8.22 -4.60
C ASP A 221 -19.30 9.00 -4.07
N GLU A 222 -18.42 9.43 -4.98
CA GLU A 222 -17.30 10.28 -4.60
C GLU A 222 -17.87 11.43 -3.78
N PRO A 223 -17.30 11.73 -2.61
CA PRO A 223 -17.72 12.93 -1.90
C PRO A 223 -17.61 14.07 -2.89
N LYS A 224 -18.73 14.71 -3.20
CA LYS A 224 -18.77 15.84 -4.14
C LYS A 224 -17.69 16.80 -3.69
N HIS A 225 -16.60 16.86 -4.44
CA HIS A 225 -15.52 17.77 -4.12
C HIS A 225 -16.12 19.17 -3.98
N PRO A 226 -15.87 19.89 -2.86
CA PRO A 226 -16.47 21.20 -2.63
C PRO A 226 -15.99 22.27 -3.64
N TRP A 227 -15.21 21.85 -4.64
CA TRP A 227 -14.57 22.73 -5.65
C TRP A 227 -14.99 22.42 -7.10
N ARG A 228 -16.21 21.87 -7.30
CA ARG A 228 -16.90 21.89 -8.60
C ARG A 228 -18.14 22.75 -8.55
#